data_918fdb2f7cb0c962c18fe4affed22727
#
_entry.id   918fdb2f7cb0c962c18fe4affed22727
#
_cell.length_a   1.000
_cell.length_b   1.000
_cell.length_c   1.000
_cell.angle_alpha   90.00
_cell.angle_beta   90.00
_cell.angle_gamma   90.00
#
_symmetry.space_group_name_H-M   'P 1'
#
loop_
_entity.id
_entity.type
_entity.pdbx_description
1 polymer ?
#
loop_
_entity_poly.entity_id
_entity_poly.type
_entity_poly.pdbx_seq_one_letter_code
_entity_poly.pdbx_strand_id
1 'polypeptide(L)'
;LFFSAGPVNAGVTQTPKFQVLKTGQSLTLQCAQDMKHDYMFWYRQDPGMGLRLIYYSVTAGITTKGEVPNGYNVSRINTEDFLLRLESADPSQTSVYFCASSYS
;
A
#
# COMPACT_ATOMS: atom_id res chain seq x y z
N LEU A 1 2.61 13.08 12.21
CA LEU A 1 2.26 12.29 11.04
C LEU A 1 1.88 10.88 11.45
N PHE A 2 0.67 10.46 11.15
CA PHE A 2 0.14 9.15 11.49
C PHE A 2 -0.06 8.29 10.26
N PHE A 3 0.18 7.01 10.44
CA PHE A 3 -0.13 5.99 9.45
C PHE A 3 -0.87 4.85 10.16
N SER A 4 -1.91 4.32 9.53
CA SER A 4 -2.64 3.16 10.01
C SER A 4 -2.88 2.20 8.86
N ALA A 5 -2.66 0.90 9.12
CA ALA A 5 -3.03 -0.15 8.18
C ALA A 5 -4.49 -0.51 8.36
N GLY A 6 -5.16 -0.85 7.28
CA GLY A 6 -6.52 -1.36 7.32
C GLY A 6 -6.58 -2.75 7.93
N PRO A 7 -7.80 -3.27 8.14
CA PRO A 7 -7.97 -4.60 8.70
C PRO A 7 -7.39 -5.67 7.78
N VAL A 8 -6.89 -6.75 8.42
CA VAL A 8 -6.40 -7.92 7.70
C VAL A 8 -7.60 -8.73 7.21
N ASN A 9 -7.67 -8.96 5.90
CA ASN A 9 -8.62 -9.89 5.31
C ASN A 9 -7.99 -11.27 5.24
N ALA A 10 -8.81 -12.32 5.16
CA ALA A 10 -8.34 -13.68 5.03
C ALA A 10 -7.34 -13.79 3.87
N GLY A 11 -6.12 -14.25 4.15
CA GLY A 11 -5.08 -14.44 3.16
C GLY A 11 -4.24 -13.22 2.82
N VAL A 12 -4.62 -12.02 3.27
CA VAL A 12 -3.85 -10.79 3.05
C VAL A 12 -3.39 -10.22 4.38
N THR A 13 -2.10 -9.97 4.50
CA THR A 13 -1.49 -9.41 5.71
C THR A 13 -0.77 -8.11 5.39
N GLN A 14 -1.00 -7.09 6.18
CA GLN A 14 -0.32 -5.79 6.07
C GLN A 14 0.51 -5.52 7.32
N THR A 15 1.71 -4.98 7.15
CA THR A 15 2.58 -4.56 8.24
C THR A 15 3.31 -3.27 7.86
N PRO A 16 3.59 -2.37 8.82
CA PRO A 16 3.11 -2.37 10.20
C PRO A 16 1.63 -2.01 10.28
N LYS A 17 0.98 -2.30 11.41
CA LYS A 17 -0.44 -1.97 11.62
C LYS A 17 -0.65 -0.52 11.97
N PHE A 18 0.32 0.09 12.64
CA PHE A 18 0.25 1.48 13.08
C PHE A 18 1.67 2.05 13.15
N GLN A 19 1.84 3.28 12.67
CA GLN A 19 3.14 3.94 12.69
C GLN A 19 2.96 5.44 12.84
N VAL A 20 3.81 6.06 13.67
CA VAL A 20 3.91 7.51 13.78
C VAL A 20 5.26 7.91 13.22
N LEU A 21 5.26 8.87 12.29
CA LEU A 21 6.47 9.34 11.62
C LEU A 21 6.64 10.84 11.82
N LYS A 22 7.89 11.27 11.83
CA LYS A 22 8.22 12.67 11.64
C LYS A 22 8.27 12.97 10.14
N THR A 23 7.94 14.20 9.79
CA THR A 23 8.09 14.67 8.42
C THR A 23 9.52 14.41 7.93
N GLY A 24 9.63 13.87 6.73
CA GLY A 24 10.92 13.54 6.12
C GLY A 24 11.43 12.13 6.40
N GLN A 25 10.87 11.43 7.38
CA GLN A 25 11.24 10.03 7.62
C GLN A 25 10.70 9.12 6.53
N SER A 26 11.33 7.97 6.34
CA SER A 26 10.88 6.98 5.37
C SER A 26 10.13 5.84 6.08
N LEU A 27 9.24 5.20 5.35
CA LEU A 27 8.48 4.03 5.82
C LEU A 27 8.20 3.11 4.64
N THR A 28 8.33 1.82 4.89
CA THR A 28 7.90 0.80 3.93
C THR A 28 6.75 0.00 4.54
N LEU A 29 5.63 -0.05 3.83
CA LEU A 29 4.49 -0.86 4.18
C LEU A 29 4.58 -2.14 3.38
N GLN A 30 4.34 -3.27 4.04
CA GLN A 30 4.40 -4.57 3.40
C GLN A 30 3.00 -5.16 3.31
N CYS A 31 2.70 -5.71 2.15
CA CYS A 31 1.50 -6.49 1.94
C CYS A 31 1.92 -7.86 1.44
N ALA A 32 1.39 -8.91 2.04
CA ALA A 32 1.69 -10.28 1.68
C ALA A 32 0.42 -11.09 1.49
N GLN A 33 0.39 -11.94 0.47
CA GLN A 33 -0.69 -12.91 0.26
C GLN A 33 -0.10 -14.20 -0.33
N ASP A 34 -0.70 -15.32 0.03
CA ASP A 34 -0.29 -16.63 -0.46
C ASP A 34 -1.40 -17.36 -1.22
N MET A 35 -2.36 -16.60 -1.75
CA MET A 35 -3.49 -17.12 -2.51
C MET A 35 -3.18 -17.27 -4.00
N LYS A 36 -1.92 -17.02 -4.41
CA LYS A 36 -1.47 -17.05 -5.80
C LYS A 36 -2.20 -16.04 -6.68
N HIS A 37 -2.56 -14.90 -6.09
CA HIS A 37 -3.19 -13.81 -6.83
C HIS A 37 -2.13 -13.05 -7.62
N ASP A 38 -2.36 -12.85 -8.91
CA ASP A 38 -1.46 -12.05 -9.74
C ASP A 38 -1.65 -10.56 -9.48
N TYR A 39 -2.87 -10.11 -9.24
CA TYR A 39 -3.17 -8.69 -9.03
C TYR A 39 -3.05 -8.31 -7.58
N MET A 40 -2.33 -7.21 -7.31
CA MET A 40 -2.26 -6.61 -5.98
C MET A 40 -2.41 -5.09 -6.10
N PHE A 41 -3.02 -4.47 -5.07
CA PHE A 41 -3.42 -3.07 -5.08
C PHE A 41 -3.09 -2.40 -3.76
N TRP A 42 -2.61 -1.16 -3.82
CA TRP A 42 -2.47 -0.30 -2.64
C TRP A 42 -3.42 0.88 -2.76
N TYR A 43 -4.25 1.06 -1.72
CA TYR A 43 -5.20 2.18 -1.61
C TYR A 43 -4.91 2.99 -0.36
N ARG A 44 -5.37 4.23 -0.39
CA ARG A 44 -5.50 5.04 0.82
C ARG A 44 -6.96 5.46 0.99
N GLN A 45 -7.40 5.61 2.24
CA GLN A 45 -8.73 6.07 2.54
C GLN A 45 -8.67 7.28 3.46
N ASP A 46 -9.33 8.35 3.05
CA ASP A 46 -9.38 9.60 3.77
C ASP A 46 -10.85 10.02 3.94
N PRO A 47 -11.18 10.77 5.04
CA PRO A 47 -12.54 11.18 5.27
C PRO A 47 -13.12 11.93 4.07
N GLY A 48 -14.33 11.53 3.65
CA GLY A 48 -15.06 12.17 2.56
C GLY A 48 -14.58 11.87 1.16
N MET A 49 -13.56 11.02 0.98
CA MET A 49 -12.98 10.76 -0.35
C MET A 49 -13.10 9.32 -0.82
N GLY A 50 -13.47 8.38 0.08
CA GLY A 50 -13.48 6.97 -0.25
C GLY A 50 -12.08 6.42 -0.49
N LEU A 51 -12.00 5.23 -1.06
CA LEU A 51 -10.74 4.61 -1.42
C LEU A 51 -10.17 5.23 -2.69
N ARG A 52 -8.89 5.57 -2.65
CA ARG A 52 -8.17 6.05 -3.84
C ARG A 52 -6.98 5.15 -4.10
N LEU A 53 -6.87 4.68 -5.33
CA LEU A 53 -5.79 3.79 -5.74
C LEU A 53 -4.48 4.57 -5.84
N ILE A 54 -3.44 4.05 -5.18
CA ILE A 54 -2.10 4.64 -5.23
C ILE A 54 -1.30 4.00 -6.36
N TYR A 55 -1.15 2.68 -6.28
CA TYR A 55 -0.47 1.86 -7.29
C TYR A 55 -1.11 0.49 -7.33
N TYR A 56 -0.92 -0.21 -8.44
CA TYR A 56 -1.29 -1.62 -8.53
C TYR A 56 -0.26 -2.39 -9.36
N SER A 57 -0.36 -3.71 -9.30
CA SER A 57 0.52 -4.62 -10.00
C SER A 57 -0.29 -5.77 -10.55
N VAL A 58 -0.15 -6.06 -11.84
CA VAL A 58 -0.87 -7.16 -12.50
C VAL A 58 -0.10 -8.48 -12.43
N THR A 59 1.20 -8.41 -12.15
CA THR A 59 2.06 -9.58 -12.01
C THR A 59 3.37 -9.17 -11.35
N ALA A 60 4.14 -10.15 -10.87
CA ALA A 60 5.44 -9.88 -10.26
C ALA A 60 6.34 -9.07 -11.19
N GLY A 61 7.01 -8.07 -10.63
CA GLY A 61 7.94 -7.21 -11.37
C GLY A 61 7.30 -6.06 -12.15
N ILE A 62 5.96 -6.00 -12.24
CA ILE A 62 5.26 -4.96 -12.99
C ILE A 62 4.45 -4.11 -12.03
N THR A 63 4.61 -2.80 -12.09
CA THR A 63 3.84 -1.86 -11.26
C THR A 63 3.29 -0.74 -12.14
N THR A 64 2.09 -0.26 -11.78
CA THR A 64 1.38 0.75 -12.54
C THR A 64 0.82 1.80 -11.60
N LYS A 65 0.97 3.07 -11.98
CA LYS A 65 0.44 4.19 -11.21
C LYS A 65 -1.08 4.16 -11.18
N GLY A 66 -1.65 4.43 -10.00
CA GLY A 66 -3.08 4.62 -9.86
C GLY A 66 -3.47 6.09 -9.95
N GLU A 67 -4.44 6.48 -9.13
CA GLU A 67 -4.99 7.83 -9.12
C GLU A 67 -4.09 8.82 -8.39
N VAL A 68 -3.48 8.41 -7.28
CA VAL A 68 -2.73 9.30 -6.39
C VAL A 68 -1.32 8.76 -6.10
N PRO A 69 -0.47 8.59 -7.12
CA PRO A 69 0.83 7.94 -6.92
C PRO A 69 1.92 8.86 -6.36
N ASN A 70 1.73 10.17 -6.39
CA ASN A 70 2.77 11.13 -6.01
C ASN A 70 3.14 11.01 -4.54
N GLY A 71 4.44 10.94 -4.25
CA GLY A 71 4.96 10.76 -2.90
C GLY A 71 5.14 9.31 -2.50
N TYR A 72 4.81 8.37 -3.38
CA TYR A 72 4.90 6.93 -3.13
C TYR A 72 5.71 6.23 -4.21
N ASN A 73 6.34 5.13 -3.79
CA ASN A 73 6.94 4.16 -4.70
C ASN A 73 6.45 2.77 -4.30
N VAL A 74 6.44 1.85 -5.24
CA VAL A 74 6.06 0.47 -4.96
C VAL A 74 7.06 -0.51 -5.57
N SER A 75 7.08 -1.71 -5.00
CA SER A 75 7.85 -2.84 -5.54
C SER A 75 7.00 -4.09 -5.44
N ARG A 76 6.77 -4.75 -6.55
CA ARG A 76 6.20 -6.09 -6.57
C ARG A 76 7.35 -7.09 -6.70
N ILE A 77 7.88 -7.50 -5.54
CA ILE A 77 9.10 -8.30 -5.47
C ILE A 77 8.91 -9.69 -6.07
N ASN A 78 7.77 -10.28 -5.74
CA ASN A 78 7.36 -11.60 -6.19
C ASN A 78 5.83 -11.64 -6.20
N THR A 79 5.24 -12.79 -6.44
CA THR A 79 3.78 -12.93 -6.45
C THR A 79 3.17 -12.59 -5.10
N GLU A 80 3.83 -12.95 -3.99
CA GLU A 80 3.31 -12.83 -2.64
C GLU A 80 3.43 -11.41 -2.06
N ASP A 81 4.50 -10.68 -2.40
CA ASP A 81 4.88 -9.47 -1.66
C ASP A 81 4.77 -8.21 -2.51
N PHE A 82 4.05 -7.22 -2.00
CA PHE A 82 3.86 -5.92 -2.63
C PHE A 82 4.14 -4.82 -1.60
N LEU A 83 5.20 -4.06 -1.83
CA LEU A 83 5.66 -3.03 -0.89
C LEU A 83 5.21 -1.65 -1.34
N LEU A 84 4.76 -0.84 -0.39
CA LEU A 84 4.48 0.58 -0.61
C LEU A 84 5.47 1.38 0.23
N ARG A 85 6.21 2.28 -0.42
CA ARG A 85 7.23 3.08 0.25
C ARG A 85 6.89 4.55 0.22
N LEU A 86 6.96 5.17 1.41
CA LEU A 86 7.00 6.61 1.59
C LEU A 86 8.47 6.98 1.79
N GLU A 87 9.10 7.63 0.83
CA GLU A 87 10.53 7.94 0.93
C GLU A 87 10.82 9.12 1.82
N SER A 88 9.92 10.11 1.82
CA SER A 88 10.03 11.30 2.64
C SER A 88 8.62 11.67 3.09
N ALA A 89 8.24 11.19 4.27
CA ALA A 89 6.89 11.33 4.76
C ALA A 89 6.47 12.80 4.86
N ASP A 90 5.26 13.07 4.37
CA ASP A 90 4.63 14.38 4.36
C ASP A 90 3.31 14.32 5.12
N PRO A 91 2.92 15.40 5.84
CA PRO A 91 1.65 15.39 6.58
C PRO A 91 0.42 15.02 5.74
N SER A 92 0.42 15.32 4.45
CA SER A 92 -0.67 14.94 3.54
C SER A 92 -0.81 13.43 3.38
N GLN A 93 0.20 12.65 3.79
CA GLN A 93 0.18 11.19 3.72
C GLN A 93 -0.38 10.52 4.97
N THR A 94 -0.81 11.30 5.95
CA THR A 94 -1.55 10.78 7.11
C THR A 94 -2.87 10.20 6.60
N SER A 95 -3.02 8.89 6.73
CA SER A 95 -4.16 8.19 6.14
C SER A 95 -4.26 6.78 6.69
N VAL A 96 -5.28 6.04 6.25
CA VAL A 96 -5.40 4.61 6.42
C VAL A 96 -5.09 3.95 5.09
N TYR A 97 -4.16 3.00 5.10
CA TYR A 97 -3.71 2.33 3.89
C TYR A 97 -4.23 0.90 3.83
N PHE A 98 -4.71 0.51 2.67
CA PHE A 98 -5.26 -0.82 2.43
C PHE A 98 -4.55 -1.49 1.27
N CYS A 99 -4.22 -2.76 1.46
CA CYS A 99 -3.78 -3.63 0.39
C CYS A 99 -4.89 -4.62 0.05
N ALA A 100 -4.99 -4.96 -1.23
CA ALA A 100 -5.93 -5.97 -1.72
C ALA A 100 -5.25 -6.81 -2.78
N SER A 101 -5.81 -7.99 -3.05
CA SER A 101 -5.33 -8.85 -4.12
C SER A 101 -6.50 -9.55 -4.80
N SER A 102 -6.28 -9.98 -6.05
CA SER A 102 -7.28 -10.72 -6.81
C SER A 102 -6.62 -11.55 -7.90
N TYR A 103 -7.38 -12.52 -8.45
CA TYR A 103 -6.92 -13.31 -9.59
C TYR A 103 -6.86 -12.49 -10.88
N SER A 104 -7.72 -11.50 -10.98
CA SER A 104 -7.80 -10.68 -12.20
C SER A 104 -8.43 -9.31 -11.93
#